data_117d1503651f3ceb6e82a328edcb1deb
#
_entry.id   117d1503651f3ceb6e82a328edcb1deb
#
_cell.length_a   1.000
_cell.length_b   1.000
_cell.length_c   1.000
_cell.angle_alpha   90.00
_cell.angle_beta   90.00
_cell.angle_gamma   90.00
#
_symmetry.space_group_name_H-M   'P 1'
#
loop_
_entity.id
_entity.type
_entity.pdbx_description
1 polymer ?
#
loop_
_entity_poly.entity_id
_entity_poly.type
_entity_poly.pdbx_seq_one_letter_code
_entity_poly.pdbx_strand_id
1 'polypeptide(L)'
;PFCPSCERRISRQSTEAISDSILAAFEARKGLLLAPVVQAKKGSFRKLLGGLKKDGFPRVRIDGELTNLDSYASSNRVGGDVESDPNLPVLDKQKKHSIEVVVDRLEISNEEHARLIESVQLALRLGNGLAAILVDNEMYLYSQQNACPNCGLSMGQLEPRSFSFNSPFGACKACNGL
;
A
#
# COMPACT_ATOMS: atom_id res chain seq x y z
N PRO A 1 -15.50 -16.08 2.07
CA PRO A 1 -14.26 -16.81 2.37
C PRO A 1 -13.98 -16.83 3.87
N PHE A 2 -13.20 -17.79 4.33
CA PHE A 2 -12.80 -17.93 5.73
C PHE A 2 -11.32 -17.60 5.89
N CYS A 3 -10.95 -17.03 7.03
CA CYS A 3 -9.57 -16.70 7.34
C CYS A 3 -8.75 -17.99 7.56
N PRO A 4 -7.60 -18.16 6.88
CA PRO A 4 -6.79 -19.35 7.05
C PRO A 4 -6.09 -19.43 8.44
N SER A 5 -6.02 -18.31 9.17
CA SER A 5 -5.37 -18.24 10.48
C SER A 5 -6.31 -18.45 11.66
N CYS A 6 -7.57 -18.03 11.54
CA CYS A 6 -8.51 -18.06 12.67
C CYS A 6 -9.89 -18.61 12.29
N GLU A 7 -10.06 -19.12 11.07
CA GLU A 7 -11.27 -19.75 10.51
C GLU A 7 -12.54 -18.89 10.55
N ARG A 8 -12.43 -17.61 10.92
CA ARG A 8 -13.57 -16.69 10.90
C ARG A 8 -13.90 -16.24 9.48
N ARG A 9 -15.16 -15.92 9.27
CA ARG A 9 -15.64 -15.39 8.00
C ARG A 9 -14.98 -14.04 7.71
N ILE A 10 -14.39 -13.94 6.52
CA ILE A 10 -13.79 -12.70 6.03
C ILE A 10 -14.92 -11.83 5.47
N SER A 11 -15.01 -10.59 5.94
CA SER A 11 -15.97 -9.59 5.48
C SER A 11 -15.25 -8.34 5.02
N ARG A 12 -15.98 -7.50 4.28
CA ARG A 12 -15.50 -6.14 3.97
C ARG A 12 -15.33 -5.36 5.25
N GLN A 13 -14.20 -4.70 5.41
CA GLN A 13 -13.99 -3.77 6.52
C GLN A 13 -14.33 -2.35 6.05
N SER A 14 -15.03 -1.60 6.91
CA SER A 14 -15.20 -0.16 6.71
C SER A 14 -13.90 0.58 7.06
N THR A 15 -13.80 1.84 6.65
CA THR A 15 -12.68 2.71 7.02
C THR A 15 -12.54 2.82 8.54
N GLU A 16 -13.67 2.96 9.24
CA GLU A 16 -13.72 3.06 10.69
C GLU A 16 -13.22 1.77 11.35
N ALA A 17 -13.68 0.60 10.88
CA ALA A 17 -13.22 -0.68 11.40
C ALA A 17 -11.73 -0.91 11.23
N ILE A 18 -11.15 -0.47 10.11
CA ILE A 18 -9.70 -0.50 9.88
C ILE A 18 -8.99 0.45 10.86
N SER A 19 -9.50 1.67 11.02
CA SER A 19 -8.92 2.68 11.92
C SER A 19 -8.97 2.23 13.38
N ASP A 20 -10.07 1.64 13.82
CA ASP A 20 -10.23 1.07 15.15
C ASP A 20 -9.26 -0.10 15.39
N SER A 21 -9.06 -0.93 14.36
CA SER A 21 -8.09 -2.04 14.43
C SER A 21 -6.65 -1.54 14.55
N ILE A 22 -6.30 -0.47 13.82
CA ILE A 22 -4.98 0.18 13.90
C ILE A 22 -4.79 0.78 15.29
N LEU A 23 -5.79 1.51 15.79
CA LEU A 23 -5.75 2.12 17.11
C LEU A 23 -5.56 1.07 18.22
N ALA A 24 -6.36 -0.01 18.19
CA ALA A 24 -6.27 -1.07 19.19
C ALA A 24 -4.92 -1.83 19.17
N ALA A 25 -4.32 -1.98 17.98
CA ALA A 25 -3.07 -2.71 17.83
C ALA A 25 -1.82 -1.87 18.18
N PHE A 26 -1.87 -0.55 17.96
CA PHE A 26 -0.67 0.30 17.95
C PHE A 26 -0.83 1.58 18.77
N GLU A 27 -1.73 1.61 19.75
CA GLU A 27 -1.95 2.78 20.61
C GLU A 27 -0.63 3.30 21.23
N ALA A 28 -0.47 4.63 21.27
CA ALA A 28 0.72 5.35 21.72
C ALA A 28 2.01 5.09 20.91
N ARG A 29 1.90 4.51 19.70
CA ARG A 29 3.04 4.34 18.78
C ARG A 29 2.99 5.34 17.63
N LYS A 30 4.16 5.65 17.10
CA LYS A 30 4.27 6.43 15.86
C LYS A 30 4.17 5.51 14.66
N GLY A 31 3.29 5.83 13.74
CA GLY A 31 3.08 5.06 12.51
C GLY A 31 3.18 5.93 11.26
N LEU A 32 3.57 5.29 10.18
CA LEU A 32 3.53 5.84 8.83
C LEU A 32 2.39 5.16 8.08
N LEU A 33 1.36 5.94 7.74
CA LEU A 33 0.25 5.43 6.96
C LEU A 33 0.60 5.47 5.47
N LEU A 34 0.45 4.34 4.81
CA LEU A 34 0.89 4.09 3.45
C LEU A 34 -0.28 3.64 2.58
N ALA A 35 -0.25 4.03 1.31
CA ALA A 35 -1.14 3.50 0.27
C ALA A 35 -0.33 2.65 -0.71
N PRO A 36 -0.48 1.32 -0.73
CA PRO A 36 0.17 0.46 -1.70
C PRO A 36 -0.41 0.70 -3.10
N VAL A 37 0.38 1.27 -4.01
CA VAL A 37 -0.04 1.55 -5.39
C VAL A 37 0.57 0.59 -6.40
N VAL A 38 1.72 0.01 -6.10
CA VAL A 38 2.36 -1.04 -6.88
C VAL A 38 2.83 -2.15 -5.94
N GLN A 39 2.47 -3.40 -6.24
CA GLN A 39 2.88 -4.57 -5.45
C GLN A 39 3.60 -5.58 -6.35
N ALA A 40 4.91 -5.70 -6.16
CA ALA A 40 5.78 -6.67 -6.84
C ALA A 40 5.57 -6.76 -8.36
N LYS A 41 5.42 -5.61 -9.03
CA LYS A 41 5.24 -5.51 -10.50
C LYS A 41 6.49 -4.99 -11.19
N LYS A 42 6.77 -5.51 -12.39
CA LYS A 42 7.84 -5.02 -13.25
C LYS A 42 7.42 -3.71 -13.93
N GLY A 43 8.36 -2.79 -14.07
CA GLY A 43 8.13 -1.52 -14.77
C GLY A 43 9.01 -0.40 -14.24
N SER A 44 9.13 0.67 -15.00
CA SER A 44 9.85 1.88 -14.56
C SER A 44 9.02 2.82 -13.71
N PHE A 45 7.70 2.73 -13.79
CA PHE A 45 6.69 3.51 -13.05
C PHE A 45 6.89 5.03 -13.06
N ARG A 46 7.68 5.57 -14.00
CA ARG A 46 7.99 7.00 -14.09
C ARG A 46 6.73 7.86 -14.21
N LYS A 47 5.78 7.45 -15.04
CA LYS A 47 4.50 8.14 -15.22
C LYS A 47 3.68 8.17 -13.92
N LEU A 48 3.66 7.05 -13.18
CA LEU A 48 3.01 6.97 -11.86
C LEU A 48 3.68 7.90 -10.86
N LEU A 49 5.00 7.83 -10.73
CA LEU A 49 5.76 8.66 -9.79
C LEU A 49 5.63 10.16 -10.11
N GLY A 50 5.67 10.53 -11.39
CA GLY A 50 5.45 11.90 -11.82
C GLY A 50 4.02 12.39 -11.54
N GLY A 51 3.02 11.52 -11.71
CA GLY A 51 1.63 11.80 -11.34
C GLY A 51 1.48 12.04 -9.84
N LEU A 52 2.04 11.15 -9.01
CA LEU A 52 2.01 11.30 -7.55
C LEU A 52 2.64 12.60 -7.07
N LYS A 53 3.79 12.97 -7.63
CA LYS A 53 4.46 14.24 -7.34
C LYS A 53 3.55 15.43 -7.69
N LYS A 54 2.95 15.40 -8.87
CA LYS A 54 2.04 16.45 -9.37
C LYS A 54 0.76 16.57 -8.52
N ASP A 55 0.26 15.44 -8.03
CA ASP A 55 -0.95 15.37 -7.20
C ASP A 55 -0.69 15.73 -5.72
N GLY A 56 0.54 16.12 -5.37
CA GLY A 56 0.91 16.56 -4.02
C GLY A 56 1.35 15.45 -3.07
N PHE A 57 1.72 14.28 -3.59
CA PHE A 57 2.26 13.15 -2.83
C PHE A 57 3.75 12.92 -3.13
N PRO A 58 4.66 13.83 -2.67
CA PRO A 58 6.07 13.71 -3.00
C PRO A 58 6.80 12.61 -2.23
N ARG A 59 6.22 12.11 -1.14
CA ARG A 59 6.84 11.08 -0.30
C ARG A 59 6.31 9.72 -0.68
N VAL A 60 7.22 8.85 -1.09
CA VAL A 60 6.93 7.47 -1.45
C VAL A 60 7.92 6.53 -0.77
N ARG A 61 7.53 5.29 -0.60
CA ARG A 61 8.42 4.20 -0.23
C ARG A 61 8.54 3.28 -1.42
N ILE A 62 9.76 3.09 -1.90
CA ILE A 62 10.08 2.26 -3.07
C ILE A 62 10.97 1.12 -2.59
N ASP A 63 10.53 -0.11 -2.78
CA ASP A 63 11.24 -1.33 -2.41
C ASP A 63 11.74 -1.33 -0.94
N GLY A 64 10.98 -0.70 -0.05
CA GLY A 64 11.31 -0.57 1.36
C GLY A 64 12.04 0.71 1.75
N GLU A 65 12.49 1.52 0.82
CA GLU A 65 13.21 2.76 1.08
C GLU A 65 12.33 3.99 0.91
N LEU A 66 12.34 4.87 1.91
CA LEU A 66 11.63 6.15 1.85
C LEU A 66 12.35 7.11 0.91
N THR A 67 11.63 7.61 -0.07
CA THR A 67 12.13 8.49 -1.11
C THR A 67 11.25 9.74 -1.20
N ASN A 68 11.89 10.92 -1.29
CA ASN A 68 11.17 12.16 -1.55
C ASN A 68 11.37 12.56 -3.01
N LEU A 69 10.29 12.55 -3.78
CA LEU A 69 10.30 12.90 -5.21
C LEU A 69 10.63 14.38 -5.46
N ASP A 70 10.44 15.25 -4.47
CA ASP A 70 10.81 16.67 -4.59
C ASP A 70 12.31 16.91 -4.41
N SER A 71 13.02 16.04 -3.68
CA SER A 71 14.47 16.17 -3.47
C SER A 71 15.27 15.98 -4.74
N TYR A 72 14.67 15.35 -5.76
CA TYR A 72 15.26 15.21 -7.09
C TYR A 72 15.06 16.47 -7.95
N ALA A 73 14.40 17.52 -7.43
CA ALA A 73 14.18 18.77 -8.14
C ALA A 73 15.37 19.73 -7.95
N SER A 74 16.48 19.48 -8.60
CA SER A 74 17.55 20.49 -8.75
C SER A 74 17.90 20.65 -10.20
N SER A 75 17.25 21.56 -10.81
CA SER A 75 17.65 22.58 -11.79
C SER A 75 16.56 22.80 -12.85
N ASN A 76 15.98 23.99 -12.78
CA ASN A 76 15.32 24.74 -13.84
C ASN A 76 15.01 23.99 -15.15
N ARG A 77 13.75 23.46 -15.28
CA ARG A 77 13.05 23.46 -16.56
C ARG A 77 11.55 23.44 -16.33
N VAL A 78 10.94 24.54 -16.71
CA VAL A 78 9.49 24.69 -16.86
C VAL A 78 9.10 23.93 -18.12
N GLY A 79 8.12 23.00 -18.01
CA GLY A 79 7.43 22.42 -19.16
C GLY A 79 8.18 21.25 -19.82
N GLY A 80 8.06 20.08 -19.25
CA GLY A 80 8.46 18.82 -19.89
C GLY A 80 7.44 17.72 -19.59
N ASP A 81 7.28 16.78 -20.50
CA ASP A 81 6.46 15.59 -20.31
C ASP A 81 6.91 14.82 -19.07
N VAL A 82 5.94 14.34 -18.29
CA VAL A 82 6.17 13.57 -17.05
C VAL A 82 7.08 12.35 -17.25
N GLU A 83 7.13 11.84 -18.47
CA GLU A 83 7.95 10.68 -18.85
C GLU A 83 9.44 11.01 -18.99
N SER A 84 9.79 12.28 -19.21
CA SER A 84 11.16 12.77 -19.38
C SER A 84 11.70 13.57 -18.20
N ASP A 85 10.98 13.64 -17.06
CA ASP A 85 11.46 14.32 -15.86
C ASP A 85 12.75 13.63 -15.32
N PRO A 86 13.93 14.26 -15.47
CA PRO A 86 15.20 13.68 -15.03
C PRO A 86 15.29 13.54 -13.51
N ASN A 87 14.36 14.17 -12.80
CA ASN A 87 14.33 14.25 -11.35
C ASN A 87 13.51 13.14 -10.69
N LEU A 88 13.04 12.15 -11.44
CA LEU A 88 12.38 10.98 -10.88
C LEU A 88 13.34 9.80 -10.71
N PRO A 89 13.16 8.97 -9.67
CA PRO A 89 13.94 7.75 -9.50
C PRO A 89 13.87 6.86 -10.73
N VAL A 90 15.03 6.35 -11.15
CA VAL A 90 15.13 5.41 -12.28
C VAL A 90 14.99 3.99 -11.73
N LEU A 91 13.87 3.35 -12.01
CA LEU A 91 13.62 1.97 -11.63
C LEU A 91 13.91 1.02 -12.79
N ASP A 92 14.51 -0.13 -12.48
CA ASP A 92 14.82 -1.16 -13.46
C ASP A 92 13.53 -1.83 -13.98
N LYS A 93 13.25 -1.69 -15.28
CA LYS A 93 12.04 -2.24 -15.92
C LYS A 93 11.92 -3.77 -15.82
N GLN A 94 13.02 -4.46 -15.61
CA GLN A 94 13.08 -5.93 -15.55
C GLN A 94 12.87 -6.47 -14.12
N LYS A 95 13.09 -5.64 -13.12
CA LYS A 95 12.88 -6.00 -11.71
C LYS A 95 11.45 -5.75 -11.26
N LYS A 96 11.02 -6.52 -10.27
CA LYS A 96 9.75 -6.28 -9.58
C LYS A 96 9.96 -5.19 -8.53
N HIS A 97 9.08 -4.21 -8.55
CA HIS A 97 9.08 -3.11 -7.59
C HIS A 97 7.78 -3.08 -6.80
N SER A 98 7.88 -2.61 -5.56
CA SER A 98 6.75 -2.26 -4.72
C SER A 98 6.82 -0.77 -4.38
N ILE A 99 5.72 -0.05 -4.56
CA ILE A 99 5.64 1.38 -4.33
C ILE A 99 4.45 1.66 -3.43
N GLU A 100 4.69 2.30 -2.30
CA GLU A 100 3.70 2.79 -1.38
C GLU A 100 3.78 4.33 -1.29
N VAL A 101 2.64 5.00 -1.35
CA VAL A 101 2.55 6.44 -1.11
C VAL A 101 2.49 6.69 0.39
N VAL A 102 3.32 7.59 0.90
CA VAL A 102 3.23 8.04 2.29
C VAL A 102 2.08 9.03 2.40
N VAL A 103 1.00 8.61 3.04
CA VAL A 103 -0.21 9.43 3.21
C VAL A 103 -0.08 10.34 4.41
N ASP A 104 0.31 9.78 5.57
CA ASP A 104 0.45 10.55 6.80
C ASP A 104 1.48 9.91 7.74
N ARG A 105 2.04 10.74 8.62
CA ARG A 105 2.84 10.32 9.76
C ARG A 105 2.15 10.83 11.01
N LEU A 106 1.66 9.92 11.82
CA LEU A 106 0.87 10.26 13.00
C LEU A 106 1.28 9.44 14.22
N GLU A 107 0.97 9.95 15.39
CA GLU A 107 0.94 9.18 16.62
C GLU A 107 -0.45 8.55 16.74
N ILE A 108 -0.48 7.22 16.91
CA ILE A 108 -1.73 6.47 16.95
C ILE A 108 -2.31 6.62 18.37
N SER A 109 -3.35 7.45 18.49
CA SER A 109 -4.00 7.73 19.77
C SER A 109 -5.48 8.03 19.58
N ASN A 110 -6.24 7.94 20.67
CA ASN A 110 -7.67 8.30 20.67
C ASN A 110 -7.90 9.79 20.31
N GLU A 111 -6.96 10.66 20.65
CA GLU A 111 -7.04 12.09 20.34
C GLU A 111 -6.90 12.35 18.83
N GLU A 112 -6.09 11.56 18.14
CA GLU A 112 -5.88 11.65 16.70
C GLU A 112 -6.79 10.72 15.87
N HIS A 113 -7.81 10.11 16.52
CA HIS A 113 -8.66 9.10 15.86
C HIS A 113 -9.39 9.64 14.61
N ALA A 114 -9.92 10.86 14.67
CA ALA A 114 -10.57 11.48 13.51
C ALA A 114 -9.60 11.66 12.34
N ARG A 115 -8.39 12.13 12.62
CA ARG A 115 -7.32 12.26 11.63
C ARG A 115 -6.88 10.91 11.07
N LEU A 116 -6.81 9.89 11.92
CA LEU A 116 -6.51 8.52 11.50
C LEU A 116 -7.55 8.01 10.49
N ILE A 117 -8.85 8.21 10.76
CA ILE A 117 -9.94 7.83 9.84
C ILE A 117 -9.80 8.52 8.49
N GLU A 118 -9.59 9.85 8.47
CA GLU A 118 -9.40 10.61 7.23
C GLU A 118 -8.20 10.12 6.43
N SER A 119 -7.08 9.87 7.11
CA SER A 119 -5.85 9.40 6.49
C SER A 119 -6.00 7.97 5.97
N VAL A 120 -6.66 7.07 6.70
CA VAL A 120 -6.99 5.71 6.25
C VAL A 120 -7.90 5.75 5.03
N GLN A 121 -8.92 6.61 5.02
CA GLN A 121 -9.81 6.79 3.87
C GLN A 121 -9.03 7.22 2.61
N LEU A 122 -8.10 8.17 2.77
CA LEU A 122 -7.25 8.61 1.67
C LEU A 122 -6.32 7.49 1.19
N ALA A 123 -5.70 6.75 2.11
CA ALA A 123 -4.84 5.61 1.78
C ALA A 123 -5.60 4.54 0.99
N LEU A 124 -6.80 4.17 1.44
CA LEU A 124 -7.66 3.20 0.76
C LEU A 124 -8.08 3.66 -0.65
N ARG A 125 -8.33 4.95 -0.83
CA ARG A 125 -8.64 5.52 -2.14
C ARG A 125 -7.45 5.45 -3.09
N LEU A 126 -6.27 5.87 -2.66
CA LEU A 126 -5.03 5.83 -3.45
C LEU A 126 -4.57 4.39 -3.73
N GLY A 127 -4.70 3.50 -2.74
CA GLY A 127 -4.32 2.10 -2.81
C GLY A 127 -5.37 1.18 -3.41
N ASN A 128 -6.45 1.72 -4.00
CA ASN A 128 -7.54 0.95 -4.61
C ASN A 128 -8.14 -0.10 -3.64
N GLY A 129 -8.47 0.34 -2.43
CA GLY A 129 -9.03 -0.50 -1.36
C GLY A 129 -7.98 -1.15 -0.45
N LEU A 130 -6.71 -0.83 -0.64
CA LEU A 130 -5.60 -1.26 0.22
C LEU A 130 -5.01 -0.07 0.97
N ALA A 131 -4.74 -0.27 2.25
CA ALA A 131 -3.97 0.63 3.09
C ALA A 131 -2.94 -0.17 3.88
N ALA A 132 -1.86 0.44 4.28
CA ALA A 132 -0.86 -0.18 5.13
C ALA A 132 -0.40 0.80 6.21
N ILE A 133 0.03 0.29 7.34
CA ILE A 133 0.71 1.07 8.36
C ILE A 133 2.07 0.47 8.63
N LEU A 134 3.08 1.32 8.70
CA LEU A 134 4.44 0.96 9.07
C LEU A 134 4.69 1.43 10.50
N VAL A 135 4.88 0.49 11.42
CA VAL A 135 5.19 0.73 12.83
C VAL A 135 6.41 -0.11 13.18
N ASP A 136 7.39 0.50 13.84
CA ASP A 136 8.64 -0.18 14.27
C ASP A 136 9.32 -0.98 13.15
N ASN A 137 9.33 -0.45 11.91
CA ASN A 137 9.88 -1.07 10.71
C ASN A 137 9.10 -2.30 10.19
N GLU A 138 7.96 -2.62 10.77
CA GLU A 138 7.07 -3.67 10.29
C GLU A 138 5.85 -3.07 9.59
N MET A 139 5.49 -3.63 8.45
CA MET A 139 4.36 -3.18 7.64
C MET A 139 3.16 -4.12 7.81
N TYR A 140 2.02 -3.53 8.19
CA TYR A 140 0.74 -4.22 8.36
C TYR A 140 -0.24 -3.76 7.28
N LEU A 141 -0.76 -4.70 6.51
CA LEU A 141 -1.64 -4.44 5.38
C LEU A 141 -3.11 -4.62 5.77
N TYR A 142 -3.95 -3.67 5.34
CA TYR A 142 -5.39 -3.67 5.52
C TYR A 142 -6.10 -3.58 4.17
N SER A 143 -7.26 -4.22 4.05
CA SER A 143 -8.07 -4.20 2.84
C SER A 143 -9.54 -4.02 3.14
N GLN A 144 -10.19 -3.14 2.40
CA GLN A 144 -11.65 -3.00 2.46
C GLN A 144 -12.39 -4.22 1.90
N GLN A 145 -11.75 -4.99 1.03
CA GLN A 145 -12.49 -5.99 0.25
C GLN A 145 -12.51 -7.38 0.88
N ASN A 146 -11.45 -7.81 1.54
CA ASN A 146 -11.33 -9.17 2.06
C ASN A 146 -10.41 -9.24 3.28
N ALA A 147 -10.75 -8.55 4.35
CA ALA A 147 -9.98 -8.64 5.59
C ALA A 147 -10.68 -9.45 6.66
N CYS A 148 -9.90 -10.17 7.45
CA CYS A 148 -10.42 -10.88 8.62
C CYS A 148 -10.69 -9.89 9.76
N PRO A 149 -11.93 -9.80 10.29
CA PRO A 149 -12.26 -8.84 11.33
C PRO A 149 -11.58 -9.15 12.67
N ASN A 150 -11.02 -10.34 12.82
CA ASN A 150 -10.42 -10.78 14.08
C ASN A 150 -8.89 -10.63 14.13
N CYS A 151 -8.19 -11.02 13.07
CA CYS A 151 -6.72 -10.98 13.03
C CYS A 151 -6.17 -9.95 12.05
N GLY A 152 -7.04 -9.16 11.40
CA GLY A 152 -6.62 -8.15 10.42
C GLY A 152 -6.01 -8.71 9.14
N LEU A 153 -5.90 -10.04 9.00
CA LEU A 153 -5.32 -10.64 7.81
C LEU A 153 -6.10 -10.22 6.58
N SER A 154 -5.46 -9.47 5.71
CA SER A 154 -6.02 -9.05 4.44
C SER A 154 -5.70 -10.11 3.38
N MET A 155 -6.72 -10.64 2.75
CA MET A 155 -6.57 -11.43 1.53
C MET A 155 -6.61 -10.48 0.33
N GLY A 156 -5.60 -10.53 -0.54
CA GLY A 156 -5.59 -9.79 -1.80
C GLY A 156 -6.85 -10.07 -2.63
N GLN A 157 -7.07 -9.26 -3.67
CA GLN A 157 -8.20 -9.48 -4.59
C GLN A 157 -8.20 -10.94 -5.09
N LEU A 158 -9.29 -11.65 -4.78
CA LEU A 158 -9.53 -12.98 -5.33
C LEU A 158 -9.96 -12.79 -6.79
N GLU A 159 -9.00 -12.87 -7.69
CA GLU A 159 -9.27 -12.87 -9.13
C GLU A 159 -9.53 -14.30 -9.62
N PRO A 160 -10.25 -14.50 -10.73
CA PRO A 160 -10.47 -15.84 -11.30
C PRO A 160 -9.18 -16.64 -11.50
N ARG A 161 -8.07 -15.97 -11.82
CA ARG A 161 -6.73 -16.59 -11.93
C ARG A 161 -6.16 -17.12 -10.61
N SER A 162 -6.65 -16.62 -9.46
CA SER A 162 -6.26 -17.12 -8.14
C SER A 162 -6.82 -18.52 -7.84
N PHE A 163 -7.83 -18.96 -8.60
CA PHE A 163 -8.45 -20.28 -8.51
C PHE A 163 -8.02 -21.22 -9.64
N SER A 164 -7.16 -20.76 -10.54
CA SER A 164 -6.65 -21.56 -11.64
C SER A 164 -5.42 -22.34 -11.21
N PHE A 165 -5.53 -23.67 -11.15
CA PHE A 165 -4.39 -24.57 -10.85
C PHE A 165 -3.27 -24.47 -11.89
N ASN A 166 -3.57 -23.97 -13.07
CA ASN A 166 -2.62 -23.78 -14.18
C ASN A 166 -1.99 -22.38 -14.19
N SER A 167 -2.24 -21.58 -13.16
CA SER A 167 -1.66 -20.24 -12.99
C SER A 167 -0.70 -20.23 -11.81
N PRO A 168 0.47 -19.59 -11.93
CA PRO A 168 1.40 -19.44 -10.81
C PRO A 168 0.79 -18.73 -9.59
N PHE A 169 -0.35 -18.05 -9.77
CA PHE A 169 -1.09 -17.34 -8.72
C PHE A 169 -2.06 -18.25 -7.96
N GLY A 170 -2.54 -19.32 -8.55
CA GLY A 170 -3.48 -20.27 -7.94
C GLY A 170 -2.90 -21.66 -7.71
N ALA A 171 -1.68 -21.93 -8.20
CA ALA A 171 -1.02 -23.20 -8.01
C ALA A 171 -0.60 -23.41 -6.54
N CYS A 172 -0.76 -24.62 -6.04
CA CYS A 172 -0.28 -25.00 -4.72
C CYS A 172 1.24 -24.81 -4.64
N LYS A 173 1.70 -24.11 -3.61
CA LYS A 173 3.14 -23.86 -3.40
C LYS A 173 3.96 -25.14 -3.13
N ALA A 174 3.30 -26.21 -2.69
CA ALA A 174 3.95 -27.49 -2.39
C ALA A 174 4.09 -28.39 -3.63
N CYS A 175 3.10 -28.37 -4.55
CA CYS A 175 3.08 -29.26 -5.72
C CYS A 175 3.09 -28.51 -7.08
N ASN A 176 3.14 -27.17 -7.08
CA ASN A 176 3.13 -26.32 -8.28
C ASN A 176 2.01 -26.65 -9.29
N GLY A 177 0.88 -27.18 -8.79
CA GLY A 177 -0.26 -27.54 -9.63
C GLY A 177 -0.17 -28.92 -10.29
N LEU A 178 0.76 -29.75 -9.87
CA LEU A 178 0.90 -31.15 -10.29
C LEU A 178 0.26 -32.10 -9.28
#